data_35ebcfad531c0d354885fb590ab02a60
#
_entry.id   35ebcfad531c0d354885fb590ab02a60
#
_cell.length_a   1.000
_cell.length_b   1.000
_cell.length_c   1.000
_cell.angle_alpha   90.00
_cell.angle_beta   90.00
_cell.angle_gamma   90.00
#
_symmetry.space_group_name_H-M   'P 1'
#
loop_
_entity.id
_entity.type
_entity.pdbx_description
1 polymer ?
#
loop_
_entity_poly.entity_id
_entity_poly.type
_entity_poly.pdbx_seq_one_letter_code
_entity_poly.pdbx_strand_id
1 'polypeptide(L)'
;AGVAIGNEAVFTKGKYGAPSLTGMDLLRLALERAESAERAVNVIIELLETYGQGGNCGFDHTFYYDNAFLVMDKERLFVLETCGRKWVEKSYPRASISNRLSIGSDGERYGGGVCDFAKTYSDPLYSYFSGSKQRKAASGCALPTANAEADLMRTLRGHNENVKNPFAEGSVSSCCMHFGGMVGDQSTASMVIRLDDGAPTVFLTGTSTPCVSLYKPYRFGNPARGPVVKPDDESGARYWREAERFRRALIGKVVPSEFYAERDALEQGWMQAVSQDAAAMDELFIRALIDEAAFYGKYDPAKFESVPVKKAFANNWAKKNAALVLPREEFANQ
;
A
#
# COMPACT_ATOMS: atom_id res chain seq x y z
N ALA A 1 -1.29 -15.85 13.78
CA ALA A 1 -1.03 -17.17 13.16
C ALA A 1 0.05 -17.11 12.06
N GLY A 2 0.65 -15.95 11.76
CA GLY A 2 1.74 -15.85 10.78
C GLY A 2 1.27 -15.89 9.31
N VAL A 3 0.06 -15.45 9.04
CA VAL A 3 -0.48 -15.29 7.68
C VAL A 3 -0.50 -13.81 7.32
N ALA A 4 -0.06 -13.46 6.11
CA ALA A 4 -0.16 -12.14 5.52
C ALA A 4 -1.01 -12.18 4.26
N ILE A 5 -1.90 -11.20 4.10
CA ILE A 5 -2.77 -11.07 2.92
C ILE A 5 -2.75 -9.63 2.44
N GLY A 6 -2.53 -9.43 1.15
CA GLY A 6 -2.76 -8.18 0.45
C GLY A 6 -3.79 -8.37 -0.66
N ASN A 7 -4.60 -7.36 -0.97
CA ASN A 7 -5.48 -7.39 -2.13
C ASN A 7 -5.27 -6.18 -3.04
N GLU A 8 -5.59 -6.38 -4.31
CA GLU A 8 -5.56 -5.36 -5.35
C GLU A 8 -6.91 -5.31 -6.07
N ALA A 9 -7.36 -4.10 -6.39
CA ALA A 9 -8.44 -3.92 -7.33
C ALA A 9 -8.05 -4.43 -8.72
N VAL A 10 -8.84 -5.30 -9.32
CA VAL A 10 -8.64 -5.74 -10.70
C VAL A 10 -9.86 -5.41 -11.55
N PHE A 11 -9.60 -4.95 -12.76
CA PHE A 11 -10.65 -4.56 -13.68
C PHE A 11 -10.97 -5.72 -14.63
N THR A 12 -12.20 -6.21 -14.53
CA THR A 12 -12.67 -7.39 -15.28
C THR A 12 -13.89 -7.07 -16.14
N LYS A 13 -14.24 -7.99 -17.02
CA LYS A 13 -15.49 -7.97 -17.79
C LYS A 13 -16.72 -8.42 -16.97
N GLY A 14 -16.55 -8.56 -15.65
CA GLY A 14 -17.61 -8.92 -14.72
C GLY A 14 -18.71 -7.87 -14.60
N LYS A 15 -19.84 -8.26 -14.01
CA LYS A 15 -20.91 -7.34 -13.66
C LYS A 15 -20.66 -6.81 -12.26
N TYR A 16 -20.53 -5.50 -12.13
CA TYR A 16 -20.32 -4.81 -10.86
C TYR A 16 -21.63 -4.26 -10.28
N GLY A 17 -21.57 -3.81 -9.04
CA GLY A 17 -22.59 -2.96 -8.41
C GLY A 17 -23.55 -3.68 -7.46
N ALA A 18 -23.60 -5.01 -7.43
CA ALA A 18 -24.38 -5.71 -6.41
C ALA A 18 -23.72 -5.56 -5.04
N PRO A 19 -24.47 -5.20 -3.97
CA PRO A 19 -23.96 -5.23 -2.60
C PRO A 19 -23.49 -6.64 -2.22
N SER A 20 -22.25 -6.77 -1.78
CA SER A 20 -21.67 -8.02 -1.32
C SER A 20 -20.42 -7.74 -0.49
N LEU A 21 -19.59 -8.77 -0.20
CA LEU A 21 -18.34 -8.61 0.50
C LEU A 21 -17.33 -7.83 -0.38
N THR A 22 -16.73 -6.81 0.19
CA THR A 22 -15.60 -6.14 -0.47
C THR A 22 -14.34 -7.02 -0.40
N GLY A 23 -13.32 -6.72 -1.23
CA GLY A 23 -12.03 -7.43 -1.13
C GLY A 23 -11.40 -7.28 0.26
N MET A 24 -11.58 -6.13 0.91
CA MET A 24 -11.10 -5.86 2.26
C MET A 24 -11.84 -6.70 3.31
N ASP A 25 -13.16 -6.95 3.11
CA ASP A 25 -13.91 -7.86 3.99
C ASP A 25 -13.43 -9.30 3.81
N LEU A 26 -13.26 -9.78 2.57
CA LEU A 26 -12.74 -11.10 2.26
C LEU A 26 -11.36 -11.34 2.91
N LEU A 27 -10.45 -10.37 2.79
CA LEU A 27 -9.12 -10.40 3.40
C LEU A 27 -9.21 -10.49 4.93
N ARG A 28 -9.98 -9.60 5.56
CA ARG A 28 -10.13 -9.56 7.02
C ARG A 28 -10.74 -10.85 7.55
N LEU A 29 -11.83 -11.32 6.94
CA LEU A 29 -12.51 -12.53 7.36
C LEU A 29 -11.62 -13.77 7.21
N ALA A 30 -10.73 -13.80 6.20
CA ALA A 30 -9.75 -14.87 6.05
C ALA A 30 -8.68 -14.82 7.15
N LEU A 31 -8.15 -13.64 7.48
CA LEU A 31 -7.17 -13.48 8.58
C LEU A 31 -7.73 -13.87 9.94
N GLU A 32 -9.04 -13.64 10.18
CA GLU A 32 -9.73 -14.04 11.41
C GLU A 32 -9.94 -15.55 11.54
N ARG A 33 -9.89 -16.33 10.44
CA ARG A 33 -10.32 -17.73 10.37
C ARG A 33 -9.23 -18.71 9.94
N ALA A 34 -8.05 -18.21 9.56
CA ALA A 34 -7.01 -19.05 8.97
C ALA A 34 -5.70 -19.00 9.75
N GLU A 35 -5.07 -20.15 9.90
CA GLU A 35 -3.77 -20.33 10.53
C GLU A 35 -2.64 -20.63 9.53
N SER A 36 -2.99 -20.77 8.25
CA SER A 36 -2.04 -20.97 7.13
C SER A 36 -2.50 -20.23 5.88
N ALA A 37 -1.57 -19.97 4.97
CA ALA A 37 -1.88 -19.35 3.68
C ALA A 37 -2.89 -20.17 2.86
N GLU A 38 -2.74 -21.50 2.84
CA GLU A 38 -3.68 -22.38 2.14
C GLU A 38 -5.09 -22.32 2.72
N ARG A 39 -5.22 -22.33 4.06
CA ARG A 39 -6.55 -22.16 4.69
C ARG A 39 -7.12 -20.78 4.42
N ALA A 40 -6.30 -19.74 4.41
CA ALA A 40 -6.75 -18.37 4.10
C ALA A 40 -7.31 -18.26 2.68
N VAL A 41 -6.61 -18.82 1.69
CA VAL A 41 -7.10 -18.87 0.29
C VAL A 41 -8.44 -19.62 0.23
N ASN A 42 -8.55 -20.77 0.89
CA ASN A 42 -9.79 -21.54 0.90
C ASN A 42 -10.95 -20.79 1.56
N VAL A 43 -10.70 -20.04 2.65
CA VAL A 43 -11.72 -19.17 3.27
C VAL A 43 -12.17 -18.07 2.31
N ILE A 44 -11.25 -17.42 1.59
CA ILE A 44 -11.61 -16.41 0.59
C ILE A 44 -12.49 -17.03 -0.50
N ILE A 45 -12.12 -18.21 -1.00
CA ILE A 45 -12.89 -18.93 -2.04
C ILE A 45 -14.29 -19.30 -1.52
N GLU A 46 -14.39 -19.90 -0.34
CA GLU A 46 -15.67 -20.28 0.29
C GLU A 46 -16.62 -19.07 0.44
N LEU A 47 -16.09 -17.95 0.91
CA LEU A 47 -16.85 -16.69 1.05
C LEU A 47 -17.24 -16.10 -0.30
N LEU A 48 -16.32 -16.12 -1.27
CA LEU A 48 -16.56 -15.63 -2.62
C LEU A 48 -17.65 -16.45 -3.34
N GLU A 49 -17.60 -17.77 -3.24
CA GLU A 49 -18.59 -18.66 -3.85
C GLU A 49 -19.96 -18.56 -3.16
N THR A 50 -19.98 -18.38 -1.84
CA THR A 50 -21.23 -18.28 -1.07
C THR A 50 -21.91 -16.92 -1.23
N TYR A 51 -21.16 -15.85 -0.98
CA TYR A 51 -21.72 -14.49 -0.90
C TYR A 51 -21.40 -13.64 -2.13
N GLY A 52 -20.34 -13.95 -2.86
CA GLY A 52 -19.81 -13.13 -3.94
C GLY A 52 -18.91 -12.01 -3.44
N GLN A 53 -18.48 -11.17 -4.38
CA GLN A 53 -17.77 -9.93 -4.11
C GLN A 53 -18.50 -8.74 -4.73
N GLY A 54 -18.36 -7.55 -4.16
CA GLY A 54 -19.02 -6.36 -4.69
C GLY A 54 -19.02 -5.20 -3.70
N GLY A 55 -20.00 -4.31 -3.87
CA GLY A 55 -20.09 -3.09 -3.09
C GLY A 55 -19.32 -1.93 -3.70
N ASN A 56 -19.69 -0.71 -3.31
CA ASN A 56 -18.96 0.50 -3.72
C ASN A 56 -17.73 0.68 -2.84
N CYS A 57 -16.55 0.67 -3.45
CA CYS A 57 -15.26 0.89 -2.79
C CYS A 57 -14.72 2.32 -3.01
N GLY A 58 -15.48 3.19 -3.69
CA GLY A 58 -15.11 4.60 -3.88
C GLY A 58 -15.45 5.46 -2.68
N PHE A 59 -14.59 6.43 -2.37
CA PHE A 59 -14.79 7.37 -1.27
C PHE A 59 -15.65 8.58 -1.69
N ASP A 60 -15.25 9.29 -2.74
CA ASP A 60 -15.91 10.51 -3.22
C ASP A 60 -16.71 10.32 -4.51
N HIS A 61 -16.65 9.11 -5.08
CA HIS A 61 -17.43 8.71 -6.26
C HIS A 61 -17.64 7.19 -6.25
N THR A 62 -18.58 6.71 -7.07
CA THR A 62 -18.84 5.29 -7.23
C THR A 62 -17.67 4.61 -7.93
N PHE A 63 -17.09 3.58 -7.30
CA PHE A 63 -15.98 2.82 -7.83
C PHE A 63 -16.13 1.33 -7.54
N TYR A 64 -16.23 0.52 -8.58
CA TYR A 64 -16.41 -0.92 -8.49
C TYR A 64 -15.27 -1.67 -9.16
N TYR A 65 -14.87 -2.79 -8.58
CA TYR A 65 -13.84 -3.69 -9.10
C TYR A 65 -13.97 -5.10 -8.51
N ASP A 66 -13.35 -6.05 -9.15
CA ASP A 66 -13.06 -7.35 -8.57
C ASP A 66 -11.70 -7.34 -7.88
N ASN A 67 -11.29 -8.46 -7.29
CA ASN A 67 -10.09 -8.51 -6.47
C ASN A 67 -9.07 -9.55 -6.95
N ALA A 68 -7.80 -9.24 -6.76
CA ALA A 68 -6.72 -10.21 -6.71
C ALA A 68 -6.09 -10.19 -5.31
N PHE A 69 -5.69 -11.35 -4.82
CA PHE A 69 -5.10 -11.51 -3.50
C PHE A 69 -3.72 -12.13 -3.60
N LEU A 70 -2.79 -11.60 -2.78
CA LEU A 70 -1.51 -12.20 -2.47
C LEU A 70 -1.60 -12.73 -1.05
N VAL A 71 -1.51 -14.04 -0.88
CA VAL A 71 -1.70 -14.72 0.41
C VAL A 71 -0.45 -15.52 0.73
N MET A 72 0.17 -15.28 1.88
CA MET A 72 1.39 -15.98 2.25
C MET A 72 1.47 -16.29 3.74
N ASP A 73 2.19 -17.35 4.03
CA ASP A 73 2.78 -17.66 5.32
C ASP A 73 4.31 -17.87 5.14
N LYS A 74 4.97 -18.50 6.09
CA LYS A 74 6.41 -18.77 5.99
C LYS A 74 6.79 -19.81 4.93
N GLU A 75 5.87 -20.70 4.59
CA GLU A 75 6.13 -21.85 3.76
C GLU A 75 5.60 -21.67 2.33
N ARG A 76 4.46 -20.99 2.19
CA ARG A 76 3.72 -20.96 0.93
C ARG A 76 3.25 -19.54 0.58
N LEU A 77 3.22 -19.28 -0.72
CA LEU A 77 2.70 -18.04 -1.29
C LEU A 77 1.77 -18.36 -2.44
N PHE A 78 0.57 -17.81 -2.39
CA PHE A 78 -0.46 -17.95 -3.41
C PHE A 78 -0.87 -16.62 -3.99
N VAL A 79 -1.21 -16.63 -5.27
CA VAL A 79 -1.97 -15.58 -5.94
C VAL A 79 -3.35 -16.14 -6.27
N LEU A 80 -4.39 -15.46 -5.82
CA LEU A 80 -5.78 -15.75 -6.13
C LEU A 80 -6.34 -14.58 -6.92
N GLU A 81 -6.71 -14.78 -8.18
CA GLU A 81 -7.34 -13.78 -9.04
C GLU A 81 -8.82 -14.11 -9.25
N THR A 82 -9.68 -13.09 -9.26
CA THR A 82 -11.14 -13.29 -9.28
C THR A 82 -11.84 -12.47 -10.36
N CYS A 83 -13.01 -12.95 -10.80
CA CYS A 83 -13.96 -12.24 -11.65
C CYS A 83 -15.40 -12.64 -11.25
N GLY A 84 -16.10 -11.76 -10.54
CA GLY A 84 -17.37 -12.11 -9.90
C GLY A 84 -17.17 -13.27 -8.92
N ARG A 85 -17.82 -14.41 -9.14
CA ARG A 85 -17.66 -15.64 -8.34
C ARG A 85 -16.67 -16.63 -8.93
N LYS A 86 -16.07 -16.32 -10.07
CA LYS A 86 -15.05 -17.15 -10.71
C LYS A 86 -13.69 -16.79 -10.19
N TRP A 87 -12.79 -17.75 -10.12
CA TRP A 87 -11.46 -17.53 -9.60
C TRP A 87 -10.44 -18.50 -10.21
N VAL A 88 -9.18 -18.12 -10.12
CA VAL A 88 -8.01 -18.93 -10.41
C VAL A 88 -6.97 -18.72 -9.31
N GLU A 89 -6.35 -19.81 -8.90
CA GLU A 89 -5.28 -19.82 -7.90
C GLU A 89 -4.01 -20.41 -8.50
N LYS A 90 -2.88 -19.87 -8.07
CA LYS A 90 -1.55 -20.40 -8.38
C LYS A 90 -0.57 -20.13 -7.25
N SER A 91 0.25 -21.12 -6.94
CA SER A 91 1.35 -20.97 -5.98
C SER A 91 2.62 -20.45 -6.65
N TYR A 92 3.44 -19.75 -5.88
CA TYR A 92 4.68 -19.14 -6.36
C TYR A 92 5.77 -19.16 -5.29
N PRO A 93 7.05 -19.31 -5.65
CA PRO A 93 8.14 -19.07 -4.69
C PRO A 93 8.33 -17.58 -4.37
N ARG A 94 8.00 -16.71 -5.31
CA ARG A 94 7.98 -15.24 -5.20
C ARG A 94 6.94 -14.69 -6.16
N ALA A 95 6.15 -13.73 -5.72
CA ALA A 95 5.15 -13.09 -6.57
C ALA A 95 5.02 -11.59 -6.33
N SER A 96 4.55 -10.89 -7.33
CA SER A 96 4.00 -9.56 -7.19
C SER A 96 2.64 -9.49 -7.87
N ILE A 97 1.70 -8.74 -7.32
CA ILE A 97 0.43 -8.43 -7.94
C ILE A 97 0.31 -6.93 -8.21
N SER A 98 -0.60 -6.53 -9.05
CA SER A 98 -0.96 -5.15 -9.33
C SER A 98 -2.39 -5.13 -9.86
N ASN A 99 -2.97 -3.95 -10.10
CA ASN A 99 -4.37 -3.78 -10.53
C ASN A 99 -4.66 -4.38 -11.93
N ARG A 100 -4.34 -5.66 -12.12
CA ARG A 100 -4.57 -6.43 -13.34
C ARG A 100 -4.51 -7.93 -13.09
N LEU A 101 -5.29 -8.69 -13.85
CA LEU A 101 -5.15 -10.13 -13.90
C LEU A 101 -3.85 -10.52 -14.62
N SER A 102 -3.22 -11.61 -14.18
CA SER A 102 -1.93 -12.06 -14.69
C SER A 102 -1.78 -13.58 -14.83
N ILE A 103 -2.65 -14.39 -14.20
CA ILE A 103 -2.66 -15.83 -14.34
C ILE A 103 -3.36 -16.17 -15.66
N GLY A 104 -2.65 -16.86 -16.56
CA GLY A 104 -3.15 -17.32 -17.85
C GLY A 104 -3.86 -18.66 -17.75
N SER A 105 -3.43 -19.60 -18.60
CA SER A 105 -3.88 -21.01 -18.61
C SER A 105 -3.05 -21.89 -17.69
N ASP A 106 -2.13 -21.33 -16.94
CA ASP A 106 -1.15 -21.99 -16.09
C ASP A 106 -1.53 -21.94 -14.59
N GLY A 107 -2.80 -21.68 -14.27
CA GLY A 107 -3.34 -21.78 -12.91
C GLY A 107 -3.36 -23.23 -12.42
N GLU A 108 -3.31 -23.41 -11.11
CA GLU A 108 -3.32 -24.73 -10.46
C GLU A 108 -4.73 -25.18 -10.09
N ARG A 109 -5.57 -24.25 -9.65
CA ARG A 109 -6.97 -24.49 -9.29
C ARG A 109 -7.88 -23.41 -9.90
N TYR A 110 -9.10 -23.82 -10.27
CA TYR A 110 -10.08 -22.94 -10.92
C TYR A 110 -11.48 -23.11 -10.35
N GLY A 111 -12.17 -21.99 -10.12
CA GLY A 111 -13.61 -21.96 -9.92
C GLY A 111 -14.31 -21.36 -11.14
N GLY A 112 -15.13 -22.17 -11.81
CA GLY A 112 -15.85 -21.76 -13.02
C GLY A 112 -15.25 -22.25 -14.35
N GLY A 113 -14.40 -23.27 -14.29
CA GLY A 113 -13.80 -23.96 -15.46
C GLY A 113 -12.40 -23.45 -15.81
N VAL A 114 -11.59 -24.36 -16.35
CA VAL A 114 -10.21 -24.08 -16.77
C VAL A 114 -10.21 -23.20 -18.02
N CYS A 115 -9.46 -22.11 -17.98
CA CYS A 115 -9.31 -21.18 -19.11
C CYS A 115 -8.03 -20.35 -18.97
N ASP A 116 -7.66 -19.61 -20.00
CA ASP A 116 -6.73 -18.48 -19.85
C ASP A 116 -7.46 -17.35 -19.14
N PHE A 117 -7.29 -17.29 -17.81
CA PHE A 117 -8.10 -16.44 -16.94
C PHE A 117 -7.90 -14.95 -17.23
N ALA A 118 -6.65 -14.52 -17.31
CA ALA A 118 -6.33 -13.11 -17.59
C ALA A 118 -6.86 -12.67 -18.97
N LYS A 119 -6.68 -13.47 -20.01
CA LYS A 119 -7.16 -13.17 -21.37
C LYS A 119 -8.68 -13.14 -21.44
N THR A 120 -9.34 -14.06 -20.73
CA THR A 120 -10.79 -14.23 -20.76
C THR A 120 -11.49 -13.09 -20.05
N TYR A 121 -11.00 -12.72 -18.87
CA TYR A 121 -11.74 -11.85 -17.94
C TYR A 121 -11.19 -10.43 -17.79
N SER A 122 -9.98 -10.08 -18.23
CA SER A 122 -9.47 -8.71 -18.12
C SER A 122 -10.31 -7.71 -18.90
N ASP A 123 -10.58 -6.55 -18.30
CA ASP A 123 -10.97 -5.34 -19.01
C ASP A 123 -9.72 -4.64 -19.53
N PRO A 124 -9.51 -4.59 -20.87
CA PRO A 124 -8.28 -4.04 -21.42
C PRO A 124 -8.18 -2.51 -21.27
N LEU A 125 -9.33 -1.81 -21.27
CA LEU A 125 -9.37 -0.36 -21.23
C LEU A 125 -8.97 0.18 -19.84
N TYR A 126 -9.65 -0.27 -18.80
CA TYR A 126 -9.35 0.13 -17.43
C TYR A 126 -7.95 -0.33 -17.01
N SER A 127 -7.55 -1.55 -17.36
CA SER A 127 -6.20 -2.05 -17.09
C SER A 127 -5.11 -1.22 -17.74
N TYR A 128 -5.36 -0.64 -18.91
CA TYR A 128 -4.40 0.25 -19.59
C TYR A 128 -4.21 1.57 -18.83
N PHE A 129 -5.30 2.25 -18.45
CA PHE A 129 -5.24 3.55 -17.78
C PHE A 129 -4.78 3.47 -16.33
N SER A 130 -4.91 2.32 -15.67
CA SER A 130 -4.50 2.13 -14.28
C SER A 130 -2.99 2.23 -14.03
N GLY A 131 -2.13 2.18 -15.06
CA GLY A 131 -0.67 2.13 -14.92
C GLY A 131 -0.15 0.81 -14.31
N SER A 132 -1.03 -0.18 -14.13
CA SER A 132 -0.73 -1.44 -13.43
C SER A 132 0.33 -2.29 -14.14
N LYS A 133 0.43 -2.21 -15.46
CA LYS A 133 1.45 -2.95 -16.24
C LYS A 133 2.87 -2.54 -15.83
N GLN A 134 3.11 -1.24 -15.73
CA GLN A 134 4.41 -0.69 -15.37
C GLN A 134 4.75 -1.01 -13.92
N ARG A 135 3.78 -0.87 -12.98
CA ARG A 135 4.00 -1.22 -11.57
C ARG A 135 4.30 -2.70 -11.38
N LYS A 136 3.54 -3.59 -12.04
CA LYS A 136 3.81 -5.03 -11.99
C LYS A 136 5.18 -5.39 -12.58
N ALA A 137 5.58 -4.75 -13.67
CA ALA A 137 6.90 -4.97 -14.26
C ALA A 137 8.00 -4.51 -13.29
N ALA A 138 7.89 -3.31 -12.73
CA ALA A 138 8.88 -2.77 -11.79
C ALA A 138 9.04 -3.65 -10.54
N SER A 139 7.92 -3.99 -9.86
CA SER A 139 7.96 -4.86 -8.69
C SER A 139 8.41 -6.28 -9.02
N GLY A 140 7.97 -6.84 -10.16
CA GLY A 140 8.40 -8.16 -10.63
C GLY A 140 9.90 -8.24 -10.94
N CYS A 141 10.48 -7.19 -11.55
CA CYS A 141 11.92 -7.12 -11.80
C CYS A 141 12.76 -7.03 -10.52
N ALA A 142 12.22 -6.45 -9.44
CA ALA A 142 12.94 -6.32 -8.18
C ALA A 142 12.93 -7.64 -7.37
N LEU A 143 11.91 -8.48 -7.51
CA LEU A 143 11.72 -9.69 -6.69
C LEU A 143 12.89 -10.68 -6.68
N PRO A 144 13.58 -10.99 -7.81
CA PRO A 144 14.66 -11.96 -7.80
C PRO A 144 15.84 -11.56 -6.90
N THR A 145 16.07 -10.28 -6.71
CA THR A 145 17.19 -9.72 -5.95
C THR A 145 16.78 -9.19 -4.57
N ALA A 146 15.49 -9.09 -4.28
CA ALA A 146 14.99 -8.64 -2.99
C ALA A 146 15.17 -9.75 -1.95
N ASN A 147 16.08 -9.54 -0.99
CA ASN A 147 16.40 -10.51 0.06
C ASN A 147 16.27 -9.92 1.47
N ALA A 148 15.97 -8.63 1.59
CA ALA A 148 15.78 -7.93 2.85
C ALA A 148 14.58 -6.98 2.77
N GLU A 149 14.06 -6.55 3.92
CA GLU A 149 12.96 -5.60 4.03
C GLU A 149 13.28 -4.29 3.30
N ALA A 150 14.54 -3.81 3.42
CA ALA A 150 15.00 -2.59 2.75
C ALA A 150 14.87 -2.67 1.22
N ASP A 151 15.02 -3.85 0.61
CA ASP A 151 14.85 -4.04 -0.83
C ASP A 151 13.38 -3.89 -1.23
N LEU A 152 12.47 -4.42 -0.41
CA LEU A 152 11.03 -4.26 -0.61
C LEU A 152 10.60 -2.81 -0.40
N MET A 153 11.11 -2.14 0.64
CA MET A 153 10.84 -0.71 0.89
C MET A 153 11.31 0.14 -0.30
N ARG A 154 12.51 -0.14 -0.83
CA ARG A 154 13.05 0.54 -2.01
C ARG A 154 12.16 0.32 -3.24
N THR A 155 11.69 -0.90 -3.46
CA THR A 155 10.78 -1.23 -4.57
C THR A 155 9.45 -0.49 -4.45
N LEU A 156 8.86 -0.46 -3.25
CA LEU A 156 7.59 0.23 -3.00
C LEU A 156 7.71 1.76 -3.08
N ARG A 157 8.90 2.32 -2.89
CA ARG A 157 9.25 3.74 -3.12
C ARG A 157 9.58 4.08 -4.56
N GLY A 158 9.71 3.07 -5.41
CA GLY A 158 10.19 3.22 -6.79
C GLY A 158 9.25 4.06 -7.65
N HIS A 159 9.86 4.92 -8.48
CA HIS A 159 9.17 5.71 -9.50
C HIS A 159 9.50 5.17 -10.88
N ASN A 160 8.56 5.35 -11.81
CA ASN A 160 8.80 5.02 -13.21
C ASN A 160 9.90 5.92 -13.77
N GLU A 161 10.81 5.37 -14.57
CA GLU A 161 11.97 6.06 -15.14
C GLU A 161 11.63 7.31 -15.98
N ASN A 162 10.41 7.34 -16.53
CA ASN A 162 9.93 8.48 -17.30
C ASN A 162 9.39 9.63 -16.43
N VAL A 163 9.29 9.43 -15.11
CA VAL A 163 8.84 10.45 -14.15
C VAL A 163 10.04 11.20 -13.61
N LYS A 164 10.25 12.43 -14.09
CA LYS A 164 11.39 13.27 -13.69
C LYS A 164 11.26 13.78 -12.27
N ASN A 165 10.07 14.25 -11.90
CA ASN A 165 9.77 14.71 -10.56
C ASN A 165 8.30 14.38 -10.22
N PRO A 166 8.04 13.39 -9.35
CA PRO A 166 6.69 12.98 -9.01
C PRO A 166 5.89 14.08 -8.27
N PHE A 167 6.58 15.04 -7.64
CA PHE A 167 5.95 16.19 -7.00
C PHE A 167 5.61 17.34 -7.95
N ALA A 168 5.93 17.21 -9.23
CA ALA A 168 5.62 18.21 -10.25
C ALA A 168 4.70 17.71 -11.36
N GLU A 169 4.58 16.40 -11.55
CA GLU A 169 3.83 15.83 -12.68
C GLU A 169 2.88 14.67 -12.30
N GLY A 170 3.05 14.09 -11.12
CA GLY A 170 2.28 12.91 -10.71
C GLY A 170 2.61 11.65 -11.51
N SER A 171 2.22 10.48 -11.00
CA SER A 171 2.34 9.23 -11.73
C SER A 171 1.54 8.11 -11.07
N VAL A 172 0.70 7.43 -11.84
CA VAL A 172 0.05 6.17 -11.45
C VAL A 172 0.79 4.94 -11.99
N SER A 173 1.84 5.14 -12.79
CA SER A 173 2.68 4.06 -13.33
C SER A 173 3.87 3.70 -12.44
N SER A 174 4.04 4.40 -11.32
CA SER A 174 5.07 4.16 -10.30
C SER A 174 4.54 3.30 -9.17
N CYS A 175 5.37 2.46 -8.54
CA CYS A 175 4.97 1.74 -7.32
C CYS A 175 4.57 2.73 -6.22
N CYS A 176 5.36 3.78 -6.01
CA CYS A 176 4.94 4.95 -5.24
C CYS A 176 4.13 5.87 -6.14
N MET A 177 2.80 5.73 -6.13
CA MET A 177 1.92 6.57 -6.94
C MET A 177 1.81 7.98 -6.36
N HIS A 178 1.83 8.96 -7.25
CA HIS A 178 1.64 10.38 -6.93
C HIS A 178 0.44 10.94 -7.68
N PHE A 179 -0.50 11.50 -6.93
CA PHE A 179 -1.67 12.20 -7.47
C PHE A 179 -1.27 13.44 -8.28
N GLY A 180 -2.08 13.78 -9.27
CA GLY A 180 -1.98 15.04 -10.02
C GLY A 180 -1.97 14.88 -11.54
N GLY A 181 -1.85 13.65 -12.03
CA GLY A 181 -2.01 13.32 -13.44
C GLY A 181 -3.48 13.29 -13.89
N MET A 182 -3.71 12.76 -15.09
CA MET A 182 -5.06 12.62 -15.68
C MET A 182 -5.89 11.56 -14.92
N VAL A 183 -5.25 10.46 -14.50
CA VAL A 183 -5.80 9.48 -13.55
C VAL A 183 -5.23 9.81 -12.20
N GLY A 184 -6.07 10.02 -11.22
CA GLY A 184 -5.67 10.64 -9.96
C GLY A 184 -5.71 9.68 -8.78
N ASP A 185 -4.69 8.83 -8.65
CA ASP A 185 -4.48 8.00 -7.46
C ASP A 185 -3.16 8.32 -6.78
N GLN A 186 -3.10 8.08 -5.47
CA GLN A 186 -1.91 8.28 -4.65
C GLN A 186 -1.72 7.11 -3.70
N SER A 187 -0.46 6.70 -3.49
CA SER A 187 -0.13 5.78 -2.40
C SER A 187 -0.34 6.47 -1.07
N THR A 188 -1.34 6.04 -0.30
CA THR A 188 -1.75 6.65 0.97
C THR A 188 -1.02 6.08 2.18
N ALA A 189 -0.45 4.89 2.04
CA ALA A 189 0.44 4.23 3.01
C ALA A 189 1.25 3.16 2.29
N SER A 190 2.27 2.63 2.99
CA SER A 190 3.02 1.45 2.55
C SER A 190 3.41 0.62 3.75
N MET A 191 3.48 -0.70 3.55
CA MET A 191 3.77 -1.66 4.60
C MET A 191 4.64 -2.79 4.06
N VAL A 192 5.63 -3.20 4.85
CA VAL A 192 6.42 -4.40 4.65
C VAL A 192 6.26 -5.28 5.87
N ILE A 193 5.99 -6.56 5.68
CA ILE A 193 5.79 -7.52 6.77
C ILE A 193 6.89 -8.58 6.68
N ARG A 194 7.56 -8.81 7.82
CA ARG A 194 8.43 -9.96 8.03
C ARG A 194 7.71 -10.98 8.91
N LEU A 195 7.54 -12.17 8.39
CA LEU A 195 6.93 -13.29 9.12
C LEU A 195 8.03 -13.99 9.94
N ASP A 196 8.15 -13.58 11.20
CA ASP A 196 9.09 -14.18 12.17
C ASP A 196 8.52 -15.43 12.85
N ASP A 197 9.35 -16.15 13.62
CA ASP A 197 8.89 -17.17 14.56
C ASP A 197 8.22 -16.48 15.75
N GLY A 198 6.90 -16.51 15.79
CA GLY A 198 6.08 -15.76 16.73
C GLY A 198 5.31 -14.62 16.07
N ALA A 199 5.21 -13.47 16.71
CA ALA A 199 4.48 -12.34 16.16
C ALA A 199 5.23 -11.70 14.97
N PRO A 200 4.56 -11.39 13.86
CA PRO A 200 5.21 -10.75 12.72
C PRO A 200 5.72 -9.35 13.06
N THR A 201 6.83 -8.97 12.45
CA THR A 201 7.33 -7.60 12.48
C THR A 201 6.80 -6.85 11.25
N VAL A 202 6.19 -5.71 11.48
CA VAL A 202 5.59 -4.87 10.45
C VAL A 202 6.34 -3.55 10.38
N PHE A 203 6.76 -3.16 9.20
CA PHE A 203 7.33 -1.85 8.91
C PHE A 203 6.29 -1.05 8.14
N LEU A 204 5.80 0.06 8.69
CA LEU A 204 4.70 0.82 8.11
C LEU A 204 4.99 2.32 8.08
N THR A 205 4.56 2.97 7.02
CA THR A 205 4.65 4.43 6.92
C THR A 205 3.53 5.12 7.68
N GLY A 206 2.32 4.58 7.64
CA GLY A 206 1.12 5.20 8.21
C GLY A 206 0.71 6.51 7.54
N THR A 207 1.42 6.92 6.51
CA THR A 207 1.28 8.22 5.83
C THR A 207 1.54 8.07 4.34
N SER A 208 1.06 9.02 3.54
CA SER A 208 1.09 8.96 2.07
C SER A 208 2.49 9.18 1.48
N THR A 209 2.64 8.85 0.20
CA THR A 209 3.89 8.99 -0.57
C THR A 209 5.09 8.30 0.11
N PRO A 210 5.17 6.97 0.05
CA PRO A 210 6.23 6.18 0.71
C PRO A 210 7.66 6.64 0.42
N CYS A 211 7.90 7.29 -0.72
CA CYS A 211 9.22 7.80 -1.10
C CYS A 211 9.76 8.89 -0.14
N VAL A 212 8.88 9.62 0.55
CA VAL A 212 9.25 10.63 1.55
C VAL A 212 8.74 10.30 2.95
N SER A 213 8.19 9.11 3.14
CA SER A 213 7.73 8.61 4.44
C SER A 213 8.74 7.66 5.06
N LEU A 214 8.65 7.46 6.36
CA LEU A 214 9.51 6.55 7.12
C LEU A 214 8.76 5.27 7.48
N TYR A 215 9.38 4.11 7.26
CA TYR A 215 8.86 2.81 7.66
C TYR A 215 9.24 2.53 9.12
N LYS A 216 8.29 2.74 10.00
CA LYS A 216 8.46 2.51 11.44
C LYS A 216 8.20 1.05 11.78
N PRO A 217 9.08 0.38 12.53
CA PRO A 217 8.89 -1.01 12.96
C PRO A 217 7.81 -1.09 14.03
N TYR A 218 6.90 -2.04 13.86
CA TYR A 218 5.83 -2.34 14.79
C TYR A 218 5.67 -3.85 14.95
N ARG A 219 5.30 -4.32 16.12
CA ARG A 219 5.01 -5.71 16.39
C ARG A 219 3.69 -5.87 17.12
N PHE A 220 2.86 -6.77 16.66
CA PHE A 220 1.64 -7.14 17.36
C PHE A 220 1.98 -8.00 18.57
N GLY A 221 1.27 -7.84 19.69
CA GLY A 221 1.36 -8.80 20.79
C GLY A 221 1.47 -8.22 22.18
N ASN A 222 1.42 -6.90 22.37
CA ASN A 222 1.25 -6.35 23.71
C ASN A 222 -0.18 -5.81 23.89
N PRO A 223 -1.13 -6.62 24.40
CA PRO A 223 -2.51 -6.20 24.57
C PRO A 223 -2.69 -5.09 25.63
N ALA A 224 -1.69 -4.85 26.47
CA ALA A 224 -1.73 -3.81 27.50
C ALA A 224 -1.44 -2.39 26.96
N ARG A 225 -0.82 -2.28 25.80
CA ARG A 225 -0.57 -1.00 25.12
C ARG A 225 -1.29 -1.02 23.78
N GLY A 226 -2.43 -0.37 23.69
CA GLY A 226 -3.06 -0.11 22.42
C GLY A 226 -2.15 0.71 21.48
N PRO A 227 -2.48 0.84 20.18
CA PRO A 227 -1.70 1.64 19.28
C PRO A 227 -1.52 3.06 19.80
N VAL A 228 -0.30 3.58 19.74
CA VAL A 228 0.03 4.95 20.20
C VAL A 228 -0.74 5.99 19.38
N VAL A 229 -1.03 5.68 18.11
CA VAL A 229 -1.85 6.48 17.21
C VAL A 229 -3.09 5.66 16.88
N LYS A 230 -4.26 6.13 17.27
CA LYS A 230 -5.53 5.44 17.06
C LYS A 230 -6.28 6.03 15.87
N PRO A 231 -6.91 5.19 15.03
CA PRO A 231 -7.63 5.65 13.85
C PRO A 231 -8.96 6.37 14.17
N ASP A 232 -9.52 6.11 15.33
CA ASP A 232 -10.83 6.56 15.79
C ASP A 232 -10.78 7.76 16.75
N ASP A 233 -9.59 8.32 17.00
CA ASP A 233 -9.41 9.51 17.83
C ASP A 233 -8.69 10.64 17.09
N GLU A 234 -8.68 11.82 17.72
CA GLU A 234 -8.08 13.03 17.17
C GLU A 234 -6.55 12.90 16.95
N SER A 235 -5.88 12.00 17.71
CA SER A 235 -4.43 11.84 17.61
C SER A 235 -4.01 11.26 16.24
N GLY A 236 -4.74 10.27 15.75
CA GLY A 236 -4.49 9.66 14.43
C GLY A 236 -4.74 10.64 13.29
N ALA A 237 -5.83 11.38 13.37
CA ALA A 237 -6.18 12.39 12.39
C ALA A 237 -5.15 13.54 12.37
N ARG A 238 -4.66 13.97 13.53
CA ARG A 238 -3.62 15.00 13.67
C ARG A 238 -2.31 14.55 13.06
N TYR A 239 -1.83 13.37 13.46
CA TYR A 239 -0.61 12.77 12.91
C TYR A 239 -0.63 12.71 11.37
N TRP A 240 -1.74 12.22 10.80
CA TRP A 240 -1.88 12.14 9.35
C TRP A 240 -1.89 13.53 8.69
N ARG A 241 -2.62 14.50 9.25
CA ARG A 241 -2.71 15.88 8.74
C ARG A 241 -1.36 16.61 8.76
N GLU A 242 -0.58 16.44 9.82
CA GLU A 242 0.77 17.03 9.92
C GLU A 242 1.70 16.47 8.83
N ALA A 243 1.69 15.16 8.64
CA ALA A 243 2.44 14.52 7.60
C ALA A 243 1.99 14.96 6.19
N GLU A 244 0.68 15.11 5.95
CA GLU A 244 0.14 15.61 4.69
C GLU A 244 0.52 17.08 4.44
N ARG A 245 0.57 17.92 5.47
CA ARG A 245 1.03 19.31 5.34
C ARG A 245 2.44 19.38 4.78
N PHE A 246 3.37 18.61 5.35
CA PHE A 246 4.74 18.53 4.86
C PHE A 246 4.80 18.04 3.40
N ARG A 247 4.12 16.93 3.08
CA ARG A 247 4.14 16.35 1.73
C ARG A 247 3.54 17.26 0.67
N ARG A 248 2.46 17.95 0.99
CA ARG A 248 1.83 18.88 0.06
C ARG A 248 2.67 20.14 -0.15
N ALA A 249 3.51 20.51 0.82
CA ALA A 249 4.50 21.57 0.65
C ALA A 249 5.65 21.16 -0.31
N LEU A 250 5.83 19.88 -0.59
CA LEU A 250 6.79 19.38 -1.61
C LEU A 250 6.28 19.54 -3.06
N ILE A 251 5.03 19.91 -3.28
CA ILE A 251 4.49 20.10 -4.63
C ILE A 251 5.29 21.20 -5.34
N GLY A 252 5.85 20.88 -6.49
CA GLY A 252 6.73 21.77 -7.26
C GLY A 252 8.12 21.96 -6.66
N LYS A 253 8.57 21.02 -5.81
CA LYS A 253 9.91 21.06 -5.20
C LYS A 253 10.75 19.87 -5.60
N VAL A 254 12.07 20.04 -5.56
CA VAL A 254 13.06 18.97 -5.62
C VAL A 254 13.43 18.59 -4.19
N VAL A 255 13.15 17.38 -3.79
CA VAL A 255 13.56 16.87 -2.47
C VAL A 255 15.07 16.64 -2.49
N PRO A 256 15.84 17.24 -1.58
CA PRO A 256 17.31 17.13 -1.59
C PRO A 256 17.78 15.69 -1.25
N SER A 257 18.95 15.32 -1.78
CA SER A 257 19.52 13.97 -1.58
C SER A 257 19.78 13.63 -0.12
N GLU A 258 20.13 14.64 0.68
CA GLU A 258 20.38 14.53 2.12
C GLU A 258 19.14 14.06 2.87
N PHE A 259 17.94 14.48 2.43
CA PHE A 259 16.67 14.01 2.99
C PHE A 259 16.55 12.49 2.87
N TYR A 260 16.82 11.96 1.69
CA TYR A 260 16.74 10.51 1.45
C TYR A 260 17.82 9.73 2.23
N ALA A 261 19.05 10.26 2.28
CA ALA A 261 20.15 9.63 3.01
C ALA A 261 19.87 9.57 4.52
N GLU A 262 19.34 10.65 5.11
CA GLU A 262 19.00 10.68 6.53
C GLU A 262 17.79 9.79 6.84
N ARG A 263 16.76 9.78 6.00
CA ARG A 263 15.64 8.85 6.10
C ARG A 263 16.12 7.40 6.14
N ASP A 264 16.96 7.02 5.18
CA ASP A 264 17.43 5.64 5.04
C ASP A 264 18.34 5.24 6.23
N ALA A 265 19.12 6.18 6.77
CA ALA A 265 19.94 5.96 7.96
C ALA A 265 19.10 5.73 9.22
N LEU A 266 18.01 6.52 9.41
CA LEU A 266 17.07 6.32 10.52
C LEU A 266 16.42 4.94 10.45
N GLU A 267 15.89 4.58 9.29
CA GLU A 267 15.24 3.28 9.10
C GLU A 267 16.21 2.11 9.30
N GLN A 268 17.45 2.25 8.83
CA GLN A 268 18.49 1.24 9.06
C GLN A 268 18.77 1.08 10.55
N GLY A 269 18.86 2.16 11.31
CA GLY A 269 19.03 2.13 12.76
C GLY A 269 17.88 1.41 13.46
N TRP A 270 16.63 1.69 13.07
CA TRP A 270 15.46 1.01 13.63
C TRP A 270 15.41 -0.47 13.25
N MET A 271 15.75 -0.84 12.01
CA MET A 271 15.80 -2.25 11.58
C MET A 271 16.82 -3.06 12.38
N GLN A 272 17.97 -2.46 12.71
CA GLN A 272 18.98 -3.09 13.57
C GLN A 272 18.53 -3.23 15.02
N ALA A 273 17.66 -2.36 15.51
CA ALA A 273 17.11 -2.38 16.86
C ALA A 273 15.88 -3.29 17.02
N VAL A 274 15.38 -3.93 15.95
CA VAL A 274 14.26 -4.86 16.03
C VAL A 274 14.59 -6.02 16.97
N SER A 275 13.69 -6.28 17.92
CA SER A 275 13.82 -7.29 18.97
C SER A 275 12.68 -8.29 18.95
N GLN A 276 12.89 -9.45 19.57
CA GLN A 276 11.79 -10.41 19.85
C GLN A 276 11.00 -10.01 21.11
N ASP A 277 11.52 -9.13 21.94
CA ASP A 277 10.82 -8.62 23.12
C ASP A 277 9.76 -7.58 22.75
N ALA A 278 8.52 -7.80 23.16
CA ALA A 278 7.40 -6.96 22.82
C ALA A 278 7.48 -5.56 23.44
N ALA A 279 8.01 -5.44 24.68
CA ALA A 279 8.14 -4.14 25.33
C ALA A 279 9.22 -3.30 24.65
N ALA A 280 10.37 -3.90 24.28
CA ALA A 280 11.41 -3.24 23.52
C ALA A 280 10.91 -2.77 22.14
N MET A 281 10.02 -3.52 21.50
CA MET A 281 9.42 -3.12 20.24
C MET A 281 8.44 -1.97 20.37
N ASP A 282 7.66 -1.90 21.46
CA ASP A 282 6.78 -0.76 21.75
C ASP A 282 7.60 0.52 21.99
N GLU A 283 8.71 0.41 22.75
CA GLU A 283 9.62 1.53 22.98
C GLU A 283 10.28 1.99 21.67
N LEU A 284 10.69 1.04 20.82
CA LEU A 284 11.27 1.34 19.52
C LEU A 284 10.26 2.06 18.61
N PHE A 285 9.00 1.64 18.61
CA PHE A 285 7.96 2.30 17.80
C PHE A 285 7.69 3.73 18.28
N ILE A 286 7.59 3.95 19.60
CA ILE A 286 7.45 5.28 20.19
C ILE A 286 8.64 6.18 19.79
N ARG A 287 9.84 5.64 19.92
CA ARG A 287 11.07 6.35 19.53
C ARG A 287 11.05 6.69 18.04
N ALA A 288 10.65 5.77 17.18
CA ALA A 288 10.56 6.01 15.75
C ALA A 288 9.58 7.13 15.39
N LEU A 289 8.46 7.29 16.14
CA LEU A 289 7.55 8.42 15.98
C LEU A 289 8.19 9.76 16.39
N ILE A 290 8.97 9.77 17.47
CA ILE A 290 9.71 10.97 17.94
C ILE A 290 10.79 11.34 16.91
N ASP A 291 11.56 10.37 16.46
CA ASP A 291 12.62 10.56 15.48
C ASP A 291 12.05 11.05 14.14
N GLU A 292 10.89 10.51 13.70
CA GLU A 292 10.16 10.97 12.51
C GLU A 292 9.75 12.44 12.62
N ALA A 293 9.20 12.85 13.77
CA ALA A 293 8.80 14.24 13.99
C ALA A 293 10.04 15.17 13.96
N ALA A 294 11.13 14.78 14.64
CA ALA A 294 12.38 15.51 14.63
C ALA A 294 13.01 15.59 13.22
N PHE A 295 12.94 14.49 12.46
CA PHE A 295 13.40 14.43 11.07
C PHE A 295 12.66 15.43 10.18
N TYR A 296 11.34 15.42 10.18
CA TYR A 296 10.59 16.40 9.38
C TYR A 296 10.81 17.86 9.86
N GLY A 297 11.01 18.07 11.15
CA GLY A 297 11.31 19.39 11.72
C GLY A 297 12.62 20.02 11.23
N LYS A 298 13.58 19.21 10.74
CA LYS A 298 14.84 19.70 10.16
C LYS A 298 14.67 20.29 8.75
N TYR A 299 13.63 19.87 8.04
CA TYR A 299 13.45 20.18 6.63
C TYR A 299 12.30 21.16 6.41
N ASP A 300 12.63 22.31 5.82
CA ASP A 300 11.65 23.31 5.40
C ASP A 300 11.46 23.25 3.87
N PRO A 301 10.35 22.67 3.38
CA PRO A 301 10.10 22.58 1.94
C PRO A 301 10.11 23.93 1.23
N ALA A 302 9.88 25.05 1.94
CA ALA A 302 9.94 26.37 1.33
C ALA A 302 11.36 26.72 0.83
N LYS A 303 12.39 26.14 1.44
CA LYS A 303 13.81 26.34 1.08
C LYS A 303 14.29 25.40 -0.02
N PHE A 304 13.49 24.40 -0.40
CA PHE A 304 13.88 23.45 -1.45
C PHE A 304 13.82 24.12 -2.82
N GLU A 305 14.66 23.65 -3.74
CA GLU A 305 14.66 24.07 -5.14
C GLU A 305 13.26 23.91 -5.75
N SER A 306 12.79 24.96 -6.41
CA SER A 306 11.48 24.95 -7.08
C SER A 306 11.61 24.54 -8.54
N VAL A 307 10.66 23.74 -9.01
CA VAL A 307 10.55 23.34 -10.40
C VAL A 307 9.20 23.74 -10.99
N PRO A 308 9.13 24.00 -12.30
CA PRO A 308 7.88 24.28 -12.98
C PRO A 308 6.87 23.14 -12.82
N VAL A 309 5.64 23.48 -12.53
CA VAL A 309 4.52 22.55 -12.37
C VAL A 309 3.53 22.75 -13.53
N LYS A 310 3.08 21.65 -14.14
CA LYS A 310 2.04 21.72 -15.18
C LYS A 310 0.75 22.30 -14.60
N LYS A 311 0.10 23.23 -15.33
CA LYS A 311 -1.12 23.90 -14.87
C LYS A 311 -2.23 22.93 -14.43
N ALA A 312 -2.42 21.83 -15.16
CA ALA A 312 -3.42 20.82 -14.81
C ALA A 312 -3.10 20.14 -13.47
N PHE A 313 -1.82 19.78 -13.25
CA PHE A 313 -1.35 19.22 -11.98
C PHE A 313 -1.56 20.20 -10.81
N ALA A 314 -1.14 21.47 -10.99
CA ALA A 314 -1.34 22.50 -9.98
C ALA A 314 -2.82 22.70 -9.64
N ASN A 315 -3.70 22.76 -10.64
CA ASN A 315 -5.15 22.91 -10.45
C ASN A 315 -5.77 21.71 -9.70
N ASN A 316 -5.32 20.47 -10.02
CA ASN A 316 -5.79 19.28 -9.32
C ASN A 316 -5.42 19.31 -7.83
N TRP A 317 -4.19 19.69 -7.51
CA TRP A 317 -3.76 19.85 -6.12
C TRP A 317 -4.42 21.02 -5.42
N ALA A 318 -4.64 22.15 -6.10
CA ALA A 318 -5.38 23.28 -5.52
C ALA A 318 -6.79 22.87 -5.06
N LYS A 319 -7.51 22.06 -5.85
CA LYS A 319 -8.83 21.51 -5.49
C LYS A 319 -8.76 20.61 -4.25
N LYS A 320 -7.78 19.70 -4.19
CA LYS A 320 -7.61 18.80 -3.04
C LYS A 320 -7.16 19.54 -1.78
N ASN A 321 -6.34 20.58 -1.92
CA ASN A 321 -5.94 21.41 -0.79
C ASN A 321 -7.09 22.26 -0.24
N ALA A 322 -7.95 22.79 -1.11
CA ALA A 322 -9.14 23.52 -0.70
C ALA A 322 -10.16 22.65 0.08
N ALA A 323 -10.23 21.36 -0.25
CA ALA A 323 -11.09 20.40 0.44
C ALA A 323 -10.49 19.88 1.76
N LEU A 324 -9.19 20.05 1.98
CA LEU A 324 -8.52 19.62 3.20
C LEU A 324 -8.62 20.70 4.27
N VAL A 325 -9.54 20.53 5.21
CA VAL A 325 -9.62 21.39 6.40
C VAL A 325 -8.47 21.00 7.33
N LEU A 326 -7.33 21.67 7.19
CA LEU A 326 -6.23 21.55 8.16
C LEU A 326 -6.61 22.36 9.40
N PRO A 327 -6.38 21.87 10.64
CA PRO A 327 -6.57 22.66 11.83
C PRO A 327 -5.75 23.95 11.70
N ARG A 328 -6.33 25.08 12.05
CA ARG A 328 -5.57 26.33 12.26
C ARG A 328 -4.59 26.07 13.41
N GLU A 329 -3.49 26.82 13.43
CA GLU A 329 -2.34 26.68 14.36
C GLU A 329 -2.66 26.87 15.86
N GLU A 330 -3.84 26.53 16.34
CA GLU A 330 -4.25 26.73 17.74
C GLU A 330 -3.53 25.79 18.74
N PHE A 331 -2.62 24.93 18.29
CA PHE A 331 -1.96 23.92 19.15
C PHE A 331 -0.44 24.08 19.30
N ALA A 332 0.13 25.23 18.97
CA ALA A 332 1.56 25.48 19.18
C ALA A 332 1.96 25.78 20.65
N ASN A 333 0.98 25.81 21.58
CA ASN A 333 1.20 26.22 22.99
C ASN A 333 0.49 25.31 24.01
N GLN A 334 0.58 23.99 23.85
CA GLN A 334 0.28 23.07 24.97
C GLN A 334 1.34 22.01 25.13
#